data_f84d934d268202ad0e1a5599b5d71d3d
#
_entry.id   f84d934d268202ad0e1a5599b5d71d3d
#
_cell.length_a   1.000
_cell.length_b   1.000
_cell.length_c   1.000
_cell.angle_alpha   90.00
_cell.angle_beta   90.00
_cell.angle_gamma   90.00
#
_symmetry.space_group_name_H-M   'P 1'
#
loop_
_entity.id
_entity.type
_entity.pdbx_description
1 polymer ?
#
loop_
_entity_poly.entity_id
_entity_poly.type
_entity_poly.pdbx_seq_one_letter_code
_entity_poly.pdbx_strand_id
1 'polypeptide(L)'
;MKKLVFLFLSLLAAGGILQACDDSKTYAEMLEDEKNAVNKFIKDKGIRIISQDEFEKNDTVTNLDRNEYVALSDGVYMQIVDRGSAENKTDTFANNNEICVRYIEEI
;
A
#
# COMPACT_ATOMS: atom_id res chain seq x y z
N MET A 1 -35.97 28.53 -40.96
CA MET A 1 -34.77 27.71 -41.18
C MET A 1 -33.58 28.15 -40.36
N LYS A 2 -33.28 29.43 -40.23
CA LYS A 2 -32.14 29.91 -39.41
C LYS A 2 -32.27 29.60 -37.90
N LYS A 3 -33.49 29.62 -37.35
CA LYS A 3 -33.75 29.30 -35.92
C LYS A 3 -33.49 27.81 -35.59
N LEU A 4 -33.76 26.91 -36.53
CA LEU A 4 -33.57 25.49 -36.35
C LEU A 4 -32.06 25.12 -36.34
N VAL A 5 -31.28 25.81 -37.18
CA VAL A 5 -29.81 25.65 -37.26
C VAL A 5 -29.15 26.12 -35.96
N PHE A 6 -29.60 27.24 -35.38
CA PHE A 6 -29.10 27.74 -34.11
C PHE A 6 -29.44 26.80 -32.94
N LEU A 7 -30.60 26.17 -32.98
CA LEU A 7 -31.03 25.20 -31.98
C LEU A 7 -30.20 23.91 -32.06
N PHE A 8 -29.88 23.45 -33.25
CA PHE A 8 -28.98 22.32 -33.48
C PHE A 8 -27.53 22.61 -33.05
N LEU A 9 -27.04 23.81 -33.31
CA LEU A 9 -25.69 24.22 -32.92
C LEU A 9 -25.56 24.34 -31.40
N SER A 10 -26.59 24.84 -30.71
CA SER A 10 -26.61 24.92 -29.23
C SER A 10 -26.68 23.53 -28.59
N LEU A 11 -27.36 22.57 -29.20
CA LEU A 11 -27.47 21.21 -28.72
C LEU A 11 -26.11 20.48 -28.86
N LEU A 12 -25.36 20.71 -29.94
CA LEU A 12 -24.03 20.18 -30.15
C LEU A 12 -23.00 20.78 -29.18
N ALA A 13 -23.10 22.06 -28.85
CA ALA A 13 -22.24 22.72 -27.89
C ALA A 13 -22.51 22.20 -26.45
N ALA A 14 -23.76 21.94 -26.09
CA ALA A 14 -24.11 21.36 -24.78
C ALA A 14 -23.68 19.92 -24.64
N GLY A 15 -23.69 19.12 -25.72
CA GLY A 15 -23.19 17.74 -25.70
C GLY A 15 -21.69 17.63 -25.57
N GLY A 16 -20.91 18.60 -26.04
CA GLY A 16 -19.46 18.62 -25.93
C GLY A 16 -18.91 18.96 -24.51
N ILE A 17 -19.71 19.72 -23.75
CA ILE A 17 -19.31 20.11 -22.39
C ILE A 17 -19.48 18.96 -21.39
N LEU A 18 -20.38 18.02 -21.65
CA LEU A 18 -20.60 16.86 -20.79
C LEU A 18 -19.52 15.77 -20.94
N GLN A 19 -18.74 15.80 -22.01
CA GLN A 19 -17.59 14.89 -22.21
C GLN A 19 -16.27 15.42 -21.68
N ALA A 20 -16.22 16.65 -21.21
CA ALA A 20 -15.08 17.24 -20.54
C ALA A 20 -15.03 16.93 -19.03
N CYS A 21 -15.92 16.06 -18.52
CA CYS A 21 -15.74 15.46 -17.21
C CYS A 21 -14.54 14.53 -17.29
N ASP A 22 -13.48 15.04 -16.74
CA ASP A 22 -12.18 14.40 -16.58
C ASP A 22 -12.36 13.01 -15.96
N ASP A 23 -11.91 11.95 -16.64
CA ASP A 23 -11.83 10.58 -16.11
C ASP A 23 -10.72 10.43 -15.07
N SER A 24 -10.18 11.54 -14.55
CA SER A 24 -9.20 11.51 -13.49
C SER A 24 -9.82 11.06 -12.18
N LYS A 25 -9.29 9.98 -11.63
CA LYS A 25 -9.69 9.48 -10.31
C LYS A 25 -9.42 10.55 -9.24
N THR A 26 -10.35 10.71 -8.32
CA THR A 26 -10.14 11.55 -7.15
C THR A 26 -9.06 10.94 -6.25
N TYR A 27 -8.43 11.76 -5.40
CA TYR A 27 -7.45 11.27 -4.43
C TYR A 27 -8.03 10.17 -3.52
N ALA A 28 -9.30 10.30 -3.12
CA ALA A 28 -9.99 9.29 -2.32
C ALA A 28 -10.14 7.95 -3.07
N GLU A 29 -10.47 7.98 -4.36
CA GLU A 29 -10.55 6.77 -5.20
C GLU A 29 -9.18 6.12 -5.40
N MET A 30 -8.12 6.91 -5.54
CA MET A 30 -6.75 6.40 -5.65
C MET A 30 -6.30 5.70 -4.36
N LEU A 31 -6.63 6.25 -3.19
CA LEU A 31 -6.35 5.62 -1.89
C LEU A 31 -7.15 4.33 -1.70
N GLU A 32 -8.39 4.29 -2.15
CA GLU A 32 -9.22 3.09 -2.09
C GLU A 32 -8.67 1.98 -3.00
N ASP A 33 -8.27 2.33 -4.22
CA ASP A 33 -7.63 1.40 -5.14
C ASP A 33 -6.33 0.83 -4.57
N GLU A 34 -5.49 1.67 -3.98
CA GLU A 34 -4.26 1.25 -3.31
C GLU A 34 -4.56 0.27 -2.17
N LYS A 35 -5.50 0.62 -1.30
CA LYS A 35 -5.91 -0.25 -0.20
C LYS A 35 -6.45 -1.60 -0.69
N ASN A 36 -7.25 -1.59 -1.75
CA ASN A 36 -7.78 -2.81 -2.35
C ASN A 36 -6.68 -3.66 -2.98
N ALA A 37 -5.70 -3.03 -3.63
CA ALA A 37 -4.54 -3.73 -4.19
C ALA A 37 -3.69 -4.40 -3.10
N VAL A 38 -3.42 -3.70 -2.00
CA VAL A 38 -2.69 -4.25 -0.84
C VAL A 38 -3.46 -5.41 -0.21
N ASN A 39 -4.77 -5.27 0.02
CA ASN A 39 -5.60 -6.33 0.59
C ASN A 39 -5.66 -7.56 -0.32
N LYS A 40 -5.73 -7.35 -1.63
CA LYS A 40 -5.68 -8.43 -2.61
C LYS A 40 -4.34 -9.16 -2.56
N PHE A 41 -3.23 -8.44 -2.52
CA PHE A 41 -1.90 -9.01 -2.40
C PHE A 41 -1.74 -9.86 -1.14
N ILE A 42 -2.16 -9.32 0.02
CA ILE A 42 -2.14 -10.02 1.31
C ILE A 42 -2.91 -11.35 1.21
N LYS A 43 -4.09 -11.31 0.60
CA LYS A 43 -4.94 -12.50 0.42
C LYS A 43 -4.33 -13.51 -0.56
N ASP A 44 -3.86 -13.04 -1.71
CA ASP A 44 -3.29 -13.91 -2.76
C ASP A 44 -2.01 -14.60 -2.30
N LYS A 45 -1.23 -13.94 -1.46
CA LYS A 45 0.01 -14.49 -0.86
C LYS A 45 -0.20 -15.26 0.43
N GLY A 46 -1.44 -15.31 0.96
CA GLY A 46 -1.74 -16.00 2.21
C GLY A 46 -1.02 -15.39 3.41
N ILE A 47 -0.84 -14.07 3.42
CA ILE A 47 -0.15 -13.35 4.48
C ILE A 47 -1.09 -13.17 5.66
N ARG A 48 -0.60 -13.50 6.86
CA ARG A 48 -1.26 -13.20 8.13
C ARG A 48 -0.68 -11.92 8.72
N ILE A 49 -1.51 -10.93 8.91
CA ILE A 49 -1.11 -9.68 9.56
C ILE A 49 -1.36 -9.78 11.06
N ILE A 50 -0.33 -9.47 11.84
CA ILE A 50 -0.42 -9.34 13.30
C ILE A 50 -0.20 -7.88 13.71
N SER A 51 -0.80 -7.49 14.83
CA SER A 51 -0.61 -6.17 15.41
C SER A 51 0.75 -6.06 16.12
N GLN A 52 1.18 -4.83 16.38
CA GLN A 52 2.38 -4.59 17.19
C GLN A 52 2.26 -5.18 18.59
N ASP A 53 1.09 -5.06 19.22
CA ASP A 53 0.84 -5.64 20.55
C ASP A 53 0.95 -7.17 20.55
N GLU A 54 0.45 -7.83 19.52
CA GLU A 54 0.58 -9.27 19.34
C GLU A 54 2.03 -9.68 19.10
N PHE A 55 2.75 -8.91 18.29
CA PHE A 55 4.17 -9.09 18.03
C PHE A 55 5.02 -8.99 19.29
N GLU A 56 4.76 -7.98 20.13
CA GLU A 56 5.46 -7.80 21.41
C GLU A 56 5.17 -8.94 22.40
N LYS A 57 3.93 -9.42 22.46
CA LYS A 57 3.53 -10.57 23.29
C LYS A 57 4.16 -11.88 22.82
N ASN A 58 4.48 -11.98 21.54
CA ASN A 58 5.14 -13.15 20.94
C ASN A 58 6.67 -13.05 20.93
N ASP A 59 7.27 -12.40 21.93
CA ASP A 59 8.73 -12.20 22.05
C ASP A 59 9.36 -11.47 20.83
N THR A 60 8.60 -10.63 20.16
CA THR A 60 9.03 -9.88 18.98
C THR A 60 9.53 -10.77 17.83
N VAL A 61 8.85 -11.87 17.58
CA VAL A 61 9.10 -12.77 16.45
C VAL A 61 7.86 -12.87 15.56
N THR A 62 8.07 -13.19 14.29
CA THR A 62 7.00 -13.54 13.36
C THR A 62 7.09 -15.02 13.01
N ASN A 63 5.95 -15.68 12.87
CA ASN A 63 5.90 -17.10 12.53
C ASN A 63 5.96 -17.28 11.00
N LEU A 64 7.07 -17.85 10.53
CA LEU A 64 7.28 -18.08 9.10
C LEU A 64 6.34 -19.14 8.51
N ASP A 65 6.02 -20.18 9.29
CA ASP A 65 5.11 -21.25 8.86
C ASP A 65 3.70 -20.75 8.62
N ARG A 66 3.31 -19.69 9.31
CA ARG A 66 2.02 -19.01 9.13
C ARG A 66 2.10 -17.80 8.21
N ASN A 67 3.26 -17.55 7.63
CA ASN A 67 3.51 -16.36 6.80
C ASN A 67 3.07 -15.06 7.49
N GLU A 68 3.48 -14.89 8.75
CA GLU A 68 3.12 -13.74 9.57
C GLU A 68 3.97 -12.51 9.26
N TYR A 69 3.30 -11.39 9.15
CA TYR A 69 3.88 -10.04 9.03
C TYR A 69 3.30 -9.16 10.11
N VAL A 70 4.13 -8.39 10.79
CA VAL A 70 3.67 -7.36 11.70
C VAL A 70 3.37 -6.08 10.95
N ALA A 71 2.20 -5.49 11.21
CA ALA A 71 1.84 -4.19 10.69
C ALA A 71 2.54 -3.10 11.54
N LEU A 72 3.45 -2.38 10.93
CA LEU A 72 4.08 -1.21 11.51
C LEU A 72 3.26 0.05 11.19
N SER A 73 3.68 1.20 11.68
CA SER A 73 3.06 2.48 11.31
C SER A 73 3.19 2.76 9.80
N ASP A 74 2.28 3.56 9.27
CA ASP A 74 2.35 4.10 7.91
C ASP A 74 2.30 3.06 6.76
N GLY A 75 1.61 1.93 6.98
CA GLY A 75 1.41 0.94 5.92
C GLY A 75 2.63 0.08 5.61
N VAL A 76 3.61 0.04 6.50
CA VAL A 76 4.77 -0.84 6.39
C VAL A 76 4.49 -2.17 7.09
N TYR A 77 4.83 -3.27 6.43
CA TYR A 77 4.71 -4.62 6.97
C TYR A 77 6.09 -5.26 7.05
N MET A 78 6.38 -5.95 8.15
CA MET A 78 7.68 -6.55 8.40
C MET A 78 7.53 -8.03 8.76
N GLN A 79 8.34 -8.88 8.15
CA GLN A 79 8.53 -10.27 8.54
C GLN A 79 9.98 -10.47 8.98
N ILE A 80 10.17 -11.12 10.11
CA ILE A 80 11.52 -11.48 10.59
C ILE A 80 11.80 -12.92 10.19
N VAL A 81 12.77 -13.09 9.29
CA VAL A 81 13.19 -14.41 8.79
C VAL A 81 14.30 -14.97 9.70
N ASP A 82 15.25 -14.15 10.09
CA ASP A 82 16.35 -14.49 10.95
C ASP A 82 16.78 -13.26 11.77
N ARG A 83 17.02 -13.45 13.04
CA ARG A 83 17.48 -12.39 13.94
C ARG A 83 19.00 -12.28 14.02
N GLY A 84 19.73 -13.13 13.34
CA GLY A 84 21.17 -13.22 13.47
C GLY A 84 21.62 -14.05 14.66
N SER A 85 22.87 -13.90 15.09
CA SER A 85 23.44 -14.69 16.18
C SER A 85 22.72 -14.44 17.51
N ALA A 86 22.15 -15.51 18.06
CA ALA A 86 21.35 -15.48 19.29
C ALA A 86 22.14 -15.21 20.56
N GLU A 87 23.47 -15.15 20.47
CA GLU A 87 24.35 -15.06 21.65
C GLU A 87 24.24 -13.75 22.41
N ASN A 88 23.85 -12.66 21.72
CA ASN A 88 23.72 -11.34 22.35
C ASN A 88 22.42 -10.67 21.96
N LYS A 89 21.33 -11.02 22.61
CA LYS A 89 20.03 -10.32 22.46
C LYS A 89 20.07 -8.83 22.83
N THR A 90 21.13 -8.40 23.48
CA THR A 90 21.38 -7.02 23.92
C THR A 90 22.31 -6.25 22.99
N ASP A 91 22.87 -6.91 21.98
CA ASP A 91 23.78 -6.27 21.04
C ASP A 91 22.97 -5.44 20.04
N THR A 92 22.99 -4.15 20.22
CA THR A 92 22.30 -3.17 19.37
C THR A 92 23.30 -2.23 18.74
N PHE A 93 22.98 -1.77 17.53
CA PHE A 93 23.78 -0.71 16.91
C PHE A 93 23.65 0.59 17.68
N ALA A 94 24.77 1.24 17.95
CA ALA A 94 24.75 2.57 18.53
C ALA A 94 24.19 3.58 17.50
N ASN A 95 23.65 4.68 18.01
CA ASN A 95 23.21 5.77 17.15
C ASN A 95 24.38 6.26 16.29
N ASN A 96 24.10 6.49 15.01
CA ASN A 96 25.07 6.91 13.99
C ASN A 96 26.11 5.84 13.56
N ASN A 97 25.89 4.56 13.87
CA ASN A 97 26.70 3.51 13.27
C ASN A 97 26.37 3.38 11.78
N GLU A 98 27.40 3.22 10.98
CA GLU A 98 27.26 2.89 9.56
C GLU A 98 26.94 1.41 9.41
N ILE A 99 25.88 1.09 8.69
CA ILE A 99 25.44 -0.28 8.43
C ILE A 99 25.34 -0.52 6.91
N CYS A 100 25.68 -1.72 6.48
CA CYS A 100 25.48 -2.15 5.10
C CYS A 100 24.19 -2.96 4.99
N VAL A 101 23.32 -2.55 4.09
CA VAL A 101 22.04 -3.22 3.83
C VAL A 101 22.03 -3.79 2.41
N ARG A 102 21.54 -5.02 2.26
CA ARG A 102 21.23 -5.61 0.97
C ARG A 102 19.72 -5.71 0.85
N TYR A 103 19.18 -5.31 -0.28
CA TYR A 103 17.76 -5.38 -0.55
C TYR A 103 17.50 -5.87 -1.97
N ILE A 104 16.33 -6.47 -2.17
CA ILE A 104 15.77 -6.80 -3.47
C ILE A 104 14.47 -6.02 -3.57
N GLU A 105 14.33 -5.26 -4.63
CA GLU A 105 13.11 -4.54 -4.96
C GLU A 105 12.40 -5.28 -6.09
N GLU A 106 11.15 -5.68 -5.85
CA GLU A 106 10.26 -6.24 -6.87
C GLU A 106 9.31 -5.12 -7.32
N ILE A 107 9.37 -4.80 -8.59
CA ILE A 107 8.51 -3.80 -9.22
C ILE A 107 7.32 -4.47 -9.89
#